data_356463c89aea539ebc62976997ca6b28
#
_entry.id   356463c89aea539ebc62976997ca6b28
#
_cell.length_a   1.000
_cell.length_b   1.000
_cell.length_c   1.000
_cell.angle_alpha   90.00
_cell.angle_beta   90.00
_cell.angle_gamma   90.00
#
_symmetry.space_group_name_H-M   'P 1'
#
loop_
_entity.id
_entity.type
_entity.pdbx_description
1 polymer ?
#
loop_
_entity_poly.entity_id
_entity_poly.type
_entity_poly.pdbx_seq_one_letter_code
_entity_poly.pdbx_strand_id
1 'polypeptide(L)'
;SKEAHELDFDTTNIEKTNLLEQIFMYLPFIFLIGLWIYFMRRMSGGGSGGGGQIFSIGKSKAKLFDQDQKVKTSFKDVAGLEGAKEEVQEIVDFLKSPDKYTSLGGKIPKGALLVGPPGTGKTLLAKAVAGEAGVPFFSLSGSDFVEMFVGVGASRVRDLFKQAQQKSPSIIFIDEIDAVGRSRGKNNMTGGNDERENTLNQLLTEMDGFGTDTNVIVIAATNRADVLDKALLRAGRFDRQIYVDLPNLTERAEIFKVHLKPIKLHKDVDIEFLSQQTPGFSGADIANLCNEAALIAARKSKKAVHHQDFLDAVDRIVGGLEKKNKIITPSEKKTIAFHEAGHATASWMLEHAAPLVKVTIVPRGQSLGAAWYLPEERQIVQAEQMLDEMCATLAGRAAEKLMFDKISTGALNDLEKITRQARAMVTVYGLNDKIGNITYYDSSGQSEYSFTKPYSEETAQLIDKEISVLIEKQYKRALDILKKHKKELTELAELLLEKEVIFSDDLERIFGKRPFVKEPLAIKKEAETEKKVKPVSKTKSKAKSETQKDVN
;
A
#
# COMPACT_ATOMS: atom_id res chain seq x y z
N SER A 1 19.14 89.10 -70.50
CA SER A 1 18.31 89.05 -69.33
C SER A 1 18.80 88.03 -68.33
N LYS A 2 19.27 88.58 -67.25
CA LYS A 2 19.78 87.81 -66.12
C LYS A 2 18.95 88.21 -64.88
N GLU A 3 18.29 87.30 -64.30
CA GLU A 3 17.68 87.48 -63.00
C GLU A 3 18.61 86.81 -61.97
N ALA A 4 19.11 87.60 -61.02
CA ALA A 4 19.83 87.17 -59.88
C ALA A 4 18.83 86.85 -58.75
N HIS A 5 18.83 85.64 -58.22
CA HIS A 5 18.14 85.29 -57.02
C HIS A 5 19.01 85.64 -55.81
N GLU A 6 18.55 86.61 -55.03
CA GLU A 6 19.06 86.89 -53.69
C GLU A 6 18.59 85.78 -52.75
N LEU A 7 19.58 85.14 -52.06
CA LEU A 7 19.31 84.21 -51.01
C LEU A 7 19.23 84.97 -49.67
N ASP A 8 18.06 85.01 -49.11
CA ASP A 8 17.77 85.61 -47.83
C ASP A 8 18.19 84.60 -46.72
N PHE A 9 19.16 84.94 -45.90
CA PHE A 9 19.60 84.16 -44.74
C PHE A 9 18.82 84.63 -43.55
N ASP A 10 17.84 83.83 -43.12
CA ASP A 10 17.09 84.06 -41.90
C ASP A 10 18.00 83.69 -40.68
N THR A 11 18.31 84.71 -39.89
CA THR A 11 19.09 84.58 -38.66
C THR A 11 18.21 83.99 -37.55
N THR A 12 18.31 82.66 -37.34
CA THR A 12 17.62 82.01 -36.26
C THR A 12 18.09 82.55 -34.92
N ASN A 13 17.18 83.14 -34.18
CA ASN A 13 17.32 83.55 -32.79
C ASN A 13 17.67 82.33 -31.93
N ILE A 14 18.86 82.32 -31.33
CA ILE A 14 19.23 81.33 -30.25
C ILE A 14 18.46 81.76 -29.02
N GLU A 15 17.32 81.11 -28.76
CA GLU A 15 16.63 81.22 -27.49
C GLU A 15 17.56 80.76 -26.35
N LYS A 16 17.85 81.65 -25.43
CA LYS A 16 18.52 81.33 -24.18
C LYS A 16 17.60 80.38 -23.40
N THR A 17 17.84 79.09 -23.53
CA THR A 17 17.14 78.05 -22.72
C THR A 17 17.35 78.39 -21.23
N ASN A 18 16.25 78.69 -20.54
CA ASN A 18 16.23 78.95 -19.14
C ASN A 18 16.70 77.72 -18.38
N LEU A 19 17.72 77.84 -17.60
CA LEU A 19 18.32 76.77 -16.77
C LEU A 19 17.26 76.08 -15.92
N LEU A 20 16.21 76.78 -15.56
CA LEU A 20 15.04 76.26 -14.82
C LEU A 20 14.20 75.28 -15.68
N GLU A 21 13.99 75.52 -16.97
CA GLU A 21 13.24 74.57 -17.86
C GLU A 21 14.02 73.28 -18.08
N GLN A 22 15.34 73.33 -18.16
CA GLN A 22 16.16 72.09 -18.24
C GLN A 22 16.10 71.31 -16.94
N ILE A 23 16.11 71.95 -15.78
CA ILE A 23 15.97 71.27 -14.48
C ILE A 23 14.59 70.61 -14.38
N PHE A 24 13.51 71.26 -14.82
CA PHE A 24 12.16 70.65 -14.82
C PHE A 24 12.05 69.45 -15.73
N MET A 25 12.75 69.41 -16.86
CA MET A 25 12.76 68.29 -17.79
C MET A 25 13.48 67.07 -17.22
N TYR A 26 14.51 67.24 -16.35
CA TYR A 26 15.22 66.13 -15.72
C TYR A 26 14.65 65.74 -14.33
N LEU A 27 13.74 66.53 -13.75
CA LEU A 27 13.13 66.30 -12.44
C LEU A 27 12.44 64.92 -12.30
N PRO A 28 11.68 64.41 -13.30
CA PRO A 28 11.10 63.08 -13.24
C PRO A 28 12.16 61.96 -13.28
N PHE A 29 13.26 62.18 -13.98
CA PHE A 29 14.37 61.20 -13.99
C PHE A 29 15.13 61.17 -12.68
N ILE A 30 15.35 62.31 -12.07
CA ILE A 30 15.98 62.43 -10.73
C ILE A 30 15.07 61.78 -9.67
N PHE A 31 13.75 61.99 -9.79
CA PHE A 31 12.76 61.37 -8.89
C PHE A 31 12.75 59.83 -9.06
N LEU A 32 12.77 59.33 -10.28
CA LEU A 32 12.83 57.88 -10.57
C LEU A 32 14.15 57.27 -10.04
N ILE A 33 15.28 57.93 -10.20
CA ILE A 33 16.57 57.49 -9.67
C ILE A 33 16.54 57.54 -8.12
N GLY A 34 16.00 58.59 -7.51
CA GLY A 34 15.81 58.69 -6.08
C GLY A 34 14.91 57.59 -5.53
N LEU A 35 13.79 57.32 -6.20
CA LEU A 35 12.88 56.20 -5.88
C LEU A 35 13.56 54.84 -6.00
N TRP A 36 14.36 54.65 -7.08
CA TRP A 36 15.13 53.42 -7.28
C TRP A 36 16.20 53.22 -6.20
N ILE A 37 16.94 54.28 -5.82
CA ILE A 37 17.92 54.26 -4.73
C ILE A 37 17.21 54.02 -3.37
N TYR A 38 16.03 54.63 -3.16
CA TYR A 38 15.22 54.38 -1.97
C TYR A 38 14.78 52.93 -1.88
N PHE A 39 14.27 52.37 -2.96
CA PHE A 39 13.93 50.92 -3.00
C PHE A 39 15.14 50.03 -2.84
N MET A 40 16.28 50.35 -3.48
CA MET A 40 17.52 49.61 -3.32
C MET A 40 18.05 49.65 -1.87
N ARG A 41 18.02 50.82 -1.23
CA ARG A 41 18.41 50.98 0.18
C ARG A 41 17.44 50.27 1.12
N ARG A 42 16.14 50.26 0.82
CA ARG A 42 15.14 49.55 1.60
C ARG A 42 15.28 48.02 1.43
N MET A 43 15.67 47.55 0.26
CA MET A 43 16.02 46.15 0.02
C MET A 43 17.37 45.76 0.64
N SER A 44 18.31 46.67 0.71
CA SER A 44 19.67 46.45 1.26
C SER A 44 19.79 46.73 2.75
N GLY A 45 18.89 47.53 3.34
CA GLY A 45 18.95 47.99 4.74
C GLY A 45 17.99 47.33 5.72
N GLY A 46 17.19 46.37 5.26
CA GLY A 46 16.31 45.53 6.09
C GLY A 46 17.00 44.24 6.46
N GLY A 47 17.39 44.11 7.71
CA GLY A 47 18.18 43.03 8.26
C GLY A 47 17.83 41.62 7.80
N SER A 48 18.83 40.82 7.61
CA SER A 48 18.90 39.39 7.78
C SER A 48 17.61 38.59 7.51
N GLY A 49 17.23 38.38 6.22
CA GLY A 49 16.10 37.51 5.95
C GLY A 49 15.77 37.22 4.48
N GLY A 50 16.18 38.03 3.51
CA GLY A 50 15.73 37.92 2.13
C GLY A 50 16.69 37.23 1.14
N GLY A 51 18.01 37.28 1.40
CA GLY A 51 19.01 36.66 0.54
C GLY A 51 19.25 35.17 0.81
N GLY A 52 18.84 34.69 1.98
CA GLY A 52 19.02 33.27 2.38
C GLY A 52 18.01 32.32 1.75
N GLN A 53 16.84 32.77 1.33
CA GLN A 53 15.82 31.90 0.77
C GLN A 53 16.15 31.41 -0.65
N ILE A 54 16.80 32.21 -1.47
CA ILE A 54 17.20 31.80 -2.83
C ILE A 54 18.31 30.74 -2.78
N PHE A 55 19.22 30.82 -1.79
CA PHE A 55 20.28 29.84 -1.58
C PHE A 55 19.83 28.60 -0.78
N SER A 56 18.61 28.58 -0.24
CA SER A 56 18.05 27.43 0.51
C SER A 56 17.21 26.51 -0.34
N ILE A 57 16.91 26.84 -1.60
CA ILE A 57 16.05 26.05 -2.50
C ILE A 57 16.63 24.64 -2.74
N GLY A 58 17.96 24.50 -2.77
CA GLY A 58 18.64 23.21 -2.94
C GLY A 58 18.93 22.43 -1.66
N LYS A 59 18.56 22.95 -0.48
CA LYS A 59 18.80 22.22 0.78
C LYS A 59 17.74 21.14 0.99
N SER A 60 18.18 20.00 1.48
CA SER A 60 17.31 18.89 1.84
C SER A 60 16.31 19.32 2.93
N LYS A 61 15.02 19.00 2.72
CA LYS A 61 13.96 19.15 3.72
C LYS A 61 13.80 17.89 4.57
N ALA A 62 14.81 17.00 4.58
CA ALA A 62 14.77 15.75 5.33
C ALA A 62 14.42 16.02 6.79
N LYS A 63 13.43 15.28 7.29
CA LYS A 63 13.11 15.29 8.71
C LYS A 63 14.18 14.50 9.44
N LEU A 64 15.07 15.21 10.14
CA LEU A 64 16.05 14.59 11.00
C LEU A 64 15.38 14.19 12.31
N PHE A 65 15.42 12.91 12.61
CA PHE A 65 15.13 12.40 13.95
C PHE A 65 16.47 12.13 14.63
N ASP A 66 17.03 13.17 15.29
CA ASP A 66 18.32 13.11 15.98
C ASP A 66 18.20 12.40 17.35
N GLN A 67 19.35 12.03 17.93
CA GLN A 67 19.42 11.37 19.25
C GLN A 67 18.73 12.17 20.36
N ASP A 68 18.62 13.50 20.25
CA ASP A 68 17.88 14.36 21.19
C ASP A 68 16.36 14.28 21.02
N GLN A 69 15.87 13.83 19.85
CA GLN A 69 14.49 13.39 19.59
C GLN A 69 14.53 11.90 19.20
N LYS A 70 15.01 11.04 20.10
CA LYS A 70 15.12 9.59 19.88
C LYS A 70 13.89 9.07 19.16
N VAL A 71 14.12 8.36 18.04
CA VAL A 71 13.10 7.50 17.46
C VAL A 71 12.74 6.50 18.56
N LYS A 72 11.64 6.75 19.27
CA LYS A 72 11.20 5.91 20.40
C LYS A 72 10.66 4.55 19.92
N THR A 73 10.50 4.40 18.61
CA THR A 73 9.93 3.20 17.98
C THR A 73 10.97 2.09 17.97
N SER A 74 10.61 0.92 18.50
CA SER A 74 11.42 -0.29 18.54
C SER A 74 10.68 -1.44 17.83
N PHE A 75 11.31 -2.59 17.67
CA PHE A 75 10.64 -3.78 17.13
C PHE A 75 9.44 -4.25 17.97
N LYS A 76 9.36 -3.87 19.25
CA LYS A 76 8.20 -4.14 20.12
C LYS A 76 6.93 -3.37 19.70
N ASP A 77 7.11 -2.26 18.97
CA ASP A 77 6.02 -1.43 18.48
C ASP A 77 5.54 -1.87 17.09
N VAL A 78 6.27 -2.79 16.45
CA VAL A 78 5.93 -3.42 15.16
C VAL A 78 5.32 -4.78 15.44
N ALA A 79 4.02 -4.90 15.32
CA ALA A 79 3.32 -6.18 15.46
C ALA A 79 3.45 -6.98 14.14
N GLY A 80 3.62 -8.30 14.23
CA GLY A 80 3.82 -9.18 13.08
C GLY A 80 5.14 -8.92 12.35
N LEU A 81 5.19 -9.27 11.06
CA LEU A 81 6.34 -9.08 10.18
C LEU A 81 7.60 -9.81 10.65
N GLU A 82 7.47 -11.00 11.25
CA GLU A 82 8.61 -11.71 11.85
C GLU A 82 9.74 -11.98 10.84
N GLY A 83 9.40 -12.43 9.62
CA GLY A 83 10.40 -12.64 8.57
C GLY A 83 11.14 -11.36 8.17
N ALA A 84 10.41 -10.26 7.96
CA ALA A 84 11.02 -8.98 7.63
C ALA A 84 11.87 -8.43 8.79
N LYS A 85 11.43 -8.63 10.05
CA LYS A 85 12.21 -8.25 11.24
C LYS A 85 13.52 -9.03 11.33
N GLU A 86 13.50 -10.33 11.05
CA GLU A 86 14.71 -11.17 11.05
C GLU A 86 15.72 -10.67 10.02
N GLU A 87 15.26 -10.35 8.79
CA GLU A 87 16.14 -9.81 7.73
C GLU A 87 16.73 -8.44 8.09
N VAL A 88 15.92 -7.52 8.66
CA VAL A 88 16.43 -6.20 9.05
C VAL A 88 17.23 -6.24 10.37
N GLN A 89 17.12 -7.29 11.17
CA GLN A 89 17.93 -7.46 12.39
C GLN A 89 19.42 -7.52 12.05
N GLU A 90 19.80 -8.13 10.93
CA GLU A 90 21.19 -8.11 10.46
C GLU A 90 21.70 -6.68 10.23
N ILE A 91 20.85 -5.79 9.72
CA ILE A 91 21.19 -4.36 9.52
C ILE A 91 21.40 -3.67 10.87
N VAL A 92 20.54 -3.96 11.85
CA VAL A 92 20.66 -3.43 13.22
C VAL A 92 21.96 -3.90 13.87
N ASP A 93 22.24 -5.19 13.79
CA ASP A 93 23.44 -5.80 14.38
C ASP A 93 24.72 -5.23 13.76
N PHE A 94 24.68 -5.02 12.45
CA PHE A 94 25.77 -4.37 11.75
C PHE A 94 25.99 -2.92 12.23
N LEU A 95 24.93 -2.10 12.31
CA LEU A 95 25.03 -0.70 12.76
C LEU A 95 25.51 -0.59 14.22
N LYS A 96 25.19 -1.59 15.06
CA LYS A 96 25.66 -1.68 16.46
C LYS A 96 27.11 -2.13 16.58
N SER A 97 27.57 -3.00 15.68
CA SER A 97 28.91 -3.64 15.78
C SER A 97 29.52 -3.90 14.40
N PRO A 98 29.91 -2.85 13.66
CA PRO A 98 30.43 -2.99 12.28
C PRO A 98 31.72 -3.81 12.22
N ASP A 99 32.59 -3.69 13.23
CA ASP A 99 33.90 -4.36 13.26
C ASP A 99 33.79 -5.90 13.24
N LYS A 100 32.71 -6.46 13.80
CA LYS A 100 32.47 -7.90 13.81
C LYS A 100 32.37 -8.49 12.39
N TYR A 101 31.81 -7.71 11.46
CA TYR A 101 31.58 -8.15 10.08
C TYR A 101 32.76 -7.84 9.18
N THR A 102 33.35 -6.65 9.32
CA THR A 102 34.50 -6.19 8.51
C THR A 102 35.75 -6.99 8.79
N SER A 103 35.99 -7.41 10.04
CA SER A 103 37.15 -8.26 10.42
C SER A 103 37.15 -9.64 9.74
N LEU A 104 35.98 -10.14 9.32
CA LEU A 104 35.85 -11.40 8.57
C LEU A 104 35.85 -11.21 7.05
N GLY A 105 36.06 -9.97 6.55
CA GLY A 105 36.03 -9.64 5.12
C GLY A 105 34.60 -9.50 4.56
N GLY A 106 33.57 -9.48 5.42
CA GLY A 106 32.19 -9.26 5.01
C GLY A 106 32.00 -7.84 4.47
N LYS A 107 31.32 -7.73 3.32
CA LYS A 107 30.87 -6.44 2.78
C LYS A 107 29.48 -6.12 3.30
N ILE A 108 29.29 -4.91 3.75
CA ILE A 108 28.05 -4.38 4.28
C ILE A 108 27.06 -4.16 3.14
N PRO A 109 25.78 -4.55 3.25
CA PRO A 109 24.77 -4.08 2.32
C PRO A 109 24.64 -2.57 2.42
N LYS A 110 24.85 -1.86 1.29
CA LYS A 110 24.73 -0.39 1.26
C LYS A 110 23.28 0.07 1.31
N GLY A 111 22.35 -0.78 0.85
CA GLY A 111 20.95 -0.45 0.82
C GLY A 111 20.03 -1.64 0.91
N ALA A 112 18.87 -1.42 1.52
CA ALA A 112 17.76 -2.37 1.57
C ALA A 112 16.51 -1.74 0.99
N LEU A 113 15.76 -2.51 0.20
CA LEU A 113 14.48 -2.11 -0.39
C LEU A 113 13.34 -2.86 0.28
N LEU A 114 12.45 -2.13 0.97
CA LEU A 114 11.21 -2.66 1.52
C LEU A 114 10.14 -2.66 0.44
N VAL A 115 9.66 -3.84 0.08
CA VAL A 115 8.67 -4.04 -1.00
C VAL A 115 7.39 -4.61 -0.41
N GLY A 116 6.23 -4.06 -0.76
CA GLY A 116 4.96 -4.64 -0.34
C GLY A 116 3.78 -3.71 -0.51
N PRO A 117 2.55 -4.20 -0.30
CA PRO A 117 1.33 -3.40 -0.42
C PRO A 117 1.32 -2.15 0.49
N PRO A 118 0.51 -1.13 0.18
CA PRO A 118 0.37 0.04 1.05
C PRO A 118 -0.22 -0.35 2.41
N GLY A 119 0.18 0.37 3.47
CA GLY A 119 -0.35 0.15 4.81
C GLY A 119 0.22 -1.04 5.59
N THR A 120 1.18 -1.79 5.02
CA THR A 120 1.78 -2.97 5.68
C THR A 120 2.84 -2.63 6.74
N GLY A 121 3.18 -1.35 6.93
CA GLY A 121 4.08 -0.91 8.00
C GLY A 121 5.53 -0.70 7.59
N LYS A 122 5.86 -0.61 6.28
CA LYS A 122 7.24 -0.40 5.76
C LYS A 122 7.94 0.78 6.42
N THR A 123 7.30 1.95 6.47
CA THR A 123 7.84 3.15 7.12
C THR A 123 8.01 2.97 8.63
N LEU A 124 7.11 2.22 9.29
CA LEU A 124 7.19 1.91 10.71
C LEU A 124 8.37 0.97 10.99
N LEU A 125 8.56 -0.05 10.16
CA LEU A 125 9.68 -0.99 10.25
C LEU A 125 11.03 -0.25 10.10
N ALA A 126 11.16 0.62 9.10
CA ALA A 126 12.38 1.42 8.90
C ALA A 126 12.71 2.30 10.12
N LYS A 127 11.69 2.93 10.74
CA LYS A 127 11.87 3.68 12.00
C LYS A 127 12.28 2.77 13.14
N ALA A 128 11.70 1.58 13.24
CA ALA A 128 12.04 0.61 14.28
C ALA A 128 13.50 0.13 14.16
N VAL A 129 13.99 -0.08 12.93
CA VAL A 129 15.41 -0.39 12.68
C VAL A 129 16.33 0.70 13.24
N ALA A 130 16.02 1.97 12.96
CA ALA A 130 16.83 3.08 13.46
C ALA A 130 16.77 3.21 14.99
N GLY A 131 15.59 3.06 15.57
CA GLY A 131 15.42 3.10 17.03
C GLY A 131 16.08 1.94 17.75
N GLU A 132 16.04 0.74 17.17
CA GLU A 132 16.71 -0.44 17.71
C GLU A 132 18.23 -0.35 17.57
N ALA A 133 18.73 0.20 16.45
CA ALA A 133 20.15 0.46 16.26
C ALA A 133 20.66 1.68 17.07
N GLY A 134 19.76 2.59 17.49
CA GLY A 134 20.12 3.80 18.24
C GLY A 134 20.87 4.84 17.40
N VAL A 135 20.63 4.88 16.07
CA VAL A 135 21.31 5.74 15.11
C VAL A 135 20.41 6.86 14.59
N PRO A 136 20.97 7.99 14.12
CA PRO A 136 20.22 9.05 13.46
C PRO A 136 19.46 8.55 12.23
N PHE A 137 18.21 9.05 12.05
CA PHE A 137 17.31 8.65 11.00
C PHE A 137 16.91 9.87 10.16
N PHE A 138 17.29 9.87 8.89
CA PHE A 138 16.95 10.88 7.90
C PHE A 138 15.83 10.38 7.02
N SER A 139 14.64 10.96 7.11
CA SER A 139 13.48 10.51 6.33
C SER A 139 13.06 11.54 5.30
N LEU A 140 12.89 11.09 4.05
CA LEU A 140 12.38 11.86 2.93
C LEU A 140 11.41 11.01 2.10
N SER A 141 10.46 11.65 1.40
CA SER A 141 9.67 10.99 0.36
C SER A 141 10.37 11.12 -1.00
N GLY A 142 10.26 10.11 -1.85
CA GLY A 142 10.73 10.18 -3.25
C GLY A 142 10.13 11.38 -3.99
N SER A 143 8.88 11.74 -3.69
CA SER A 143 8.22 12.93 -4.23
C SER A 143 8.91 14.25 -3.87
N ASP A 144 9.60 14.33 -2.73
CA ASP A 144 10.32 15.54 -2.31
C ASP A 144 11.54 15.85 -3.19
N PHE A 145 11.99 14.88 -3.98
CA PHE A 145 13.08 15.05 -4.94
C PHE A 145 12.58 15.51 -6.32
N VAL A 146 11.28 15.36 -6.61
CA VAL A 146 10.69 15.74 -7.90
C VAL A 146 10.27 17.20 -7.83
N GLU A 147 11.06 18.08 -8.45
CA GLU A 147 10.79 19.52 -8.51
C GLU A 147 10.73 19.98 -9.96
N MET A 148 10.09 21.13 -10.21
CA MET A 148 10.01 21.70 -11.57
C MET A 148 11.31 22.40 -12.00
N PHE A 149 12.22 22.70 -11.08
CA PHE A 149 13.47 23.40 -11.35
C PHE A 149 14.63 22.44 -11.54
N VAL A 150 15.34 22.60 -12.66
CA VAL A 150 16.48 21.74 -13.05
C VAL A 150 17.60 21.78 -11.99
N GLY A 151 18.07 20.60 -11.58
CA GLY A 151 19.18 20.42 -10.65
C GLY A 151 18.83 20.52 -9.16
N VAL A 152 17.61 20.90 -8.79
CA VAL A 152 17.20 21.03 -7.38
C VAL A 152 17.11 19.65 -6.73
N GLY A 153 16.50 18.68 -7.41
CA GLY A 153 16.39 17.30 -6.92
C GLY A 153 17.77 16.68 -6.66
N ALA A 154 18.67 16.77 -7.62
CA ALA A 154 20.04 16.28 -7.51
C ALA A 154 20.83 16.98 -6.38
N SER A 155 20.61 18.28 -6.18
CA SER A 155 21.24 19.02 -5.08
C SER A 155 20.74 18.56 -3.71
N ARG A 156 19.43 18.26 -3.57
CA ARG A 156 18.85 17.72 -2.33
C ARG A 156 19.38 16.32 -2.01
N VAL A 157 19.58 15.48 -3.03
CA VAL A 157 20.19 14.16 -2.84
C VAL A 157 21.60 14.34 -2.26
N ARG A 158 22.46 15.16 -2.88
CA ARG A 158 23.82 15.42 -2.38
C ARG A 158 23.83 15.95 -0.95
N ASP A 159 22.98 16.91 -0.63
CA ASP A 159 22.89 17.50 0.70
C ASP A 159 22.44 16.47 1.75
N LEU A 160 21.43 15.64 1.44
CA LEU A 160 20.97 14.56 2.31
C LEU A 160 22.08 13.56 2.64
N PHE A 161 22.79 13.09 1.61
CA PHE A 161 23.87 12.12 1.78
C PHE A 161 25.04 12.71 2.57
N LYS A 162 25.40 13.98 2.32
CA LYS A 162 26.42 14.71 3.09
C LYS A 162 26.05 14.85 4.56
N GLN A 163 24.78 15.18 4.87
CA GLN A 163 24.31 15.28 6.25
C GLN A 163 24.35 13.93 6.96
N ALA A 164 23.96 12.85 6.29
CA ALA A 164 23.99 11.52 6.85
C ALA A 164 25.42 11.03 7.12
N GLN A 165 26.38 11.34 6.23
CA GLN A 165 27.79 11.03 6.43
C GLN A 165 28.38 11.77 7.65
N GLN A 166 28.02 13.04 7.84
CA GLN A 166 28.49 13.82 8.98
C GLN A 166 28.00 13.27 10.34
N LYS A 167 26.87 12.52 10.32
CA LYS A 167 26.28 11.90 11.50
C LYS A 167 26.35 10.37 11.48
N SER A 168 27.36 9.82 10.80
CA SER A 168 27.60 8.37 10.76
C SER A 168 27.95 7.82 12.15
N PRO A 169 27.44 6.60 12.55
CA PRO A 169 26.53 5.74 11.80
C PRO A 169 25.11 6.29 11.71
N SER A 170 24.46 6.18 10.55
CA SER A 170 23.14 6.75 10.31
C SER A 170 22.33 5.94 9.28
N ILE A 171 21.01 6.16 9.25
CA ILE A 171 20.10 5.59 8.26
C ILE A 171 19.48 6.71 7.43
N ILE A 172 19.52 6.58 6.10
CA ILE A 172 18.72 7.35 5.16
C ILE A 172 17.51 6.51 4.78
N PHE A 173 16.31 7.04 4.97
CA PHE A 173 15.08 6.40 4.54
C PHE A 173 14.39 7.21 3.44
N ILE A 174 14.11 6.54 2.31
CA ILE A 174 13.44 7.12 1.16
C ILE A 174 12.12 6.38 0.96
N ASP A 175 11.02 7.00 1.33
CA ASP A 175 9.68 6.45 1.09
C ASP A 175 9.25 6.70 -0.35
N GLU A 176 8.41 5.83 -0.91
CA GLU A 176 7.90 5.95 -2.29
C GLU A 176 9.02 6.18 -3.33
N ILE A 177 10.08 5.37 -3.26
CA ILE A 177 11.26 5.51 -4.14
C ILE A 177 10.87 5.43 -5.64
N ASP A 178 9.76 4.80 -5.98
CA ASP A 178 9.23 4.71 -7.34
C ASP A 178 8.84 6.09 -7.93
N ALA A 179 8.64 7.13 -7.10
CA ALA A 179 8.49 8.49 -7.59
C ALA A 179 9.70 8.98 -8.37
N VAL A 180 10.92 8.59 -7.97
CA VAL A 180 12.19 8.95 -8.63
C VAL A 180 12.75 7.79 -9.45
N GLY A 181 12.64 6.58 -8.93
CA GLY A 181 13.33 5.38 -9.41
C GLY A 181 12.63 4.61 -10.53
N ARG A 182 11.56 5.12 -11.15
CA ARG A 182 10.84 4.39 -12.21
C ARG A 182 11.70 4.22 -13.46
N SER A 183 11.65 3.05 -14.09
CA SER A 183 12.35 2.74 -15.34
C SER A 183 11.91 3.65 -16.50
N ARG A 184 12.82 3.85 -17.45
CA ARG A 184 12.59 4.67 -18.64
C ARG A 184 11.50 4.08 -19.51
N GLY A 185 10.35 4.75 -19.63
CA GLY A 185 9.31 4.38 -20.59
C GLY A 185 9.71 4.81 -22.01
N LYS A 186 9.35 4.02 -23.03
CA LYS A 186 9.58 4.33 -24.44
C LYS A 186 8.84 5.57 -24.98
N ASN A 187 7.98 6.21 -24.20
CA ASN A 187 7.23 7.41 -24.60
C ASN A 187 7.89 8.69 -24.06
N ASN A 188 8.94 9.15 -24.73
CA ASN A 188 9.59 10.44 -24.49
C ASN A 188 8.82 11.57 -25.18
N MET A 189 7.77 12.08 -24.55
CA MET A 189 7.09 13.28 -25.10
C MET A 189 6.81 14.42 -24.10
N THR A 190 7.44 14.41 -22.91
CA THR A 190 7.22 15.53 -21.99
C THR A 190 8.49 15.81 -21.18
N GLY A 191 8.99 17.04 -21.22
CA GLY A 191 10.25 17.51 -20.61
C GLY A 191 10.35 17.41 -19.06
N GLY A 192 9.37 16.80 -18.40
CA GLY A 192 9.43 16.49 -16.96
C GLY A 192 10.21 15.24 -16.60
N ASN A 193 10.63 14.42 -17.58
CA ASN A 193 11.39 13.20 -17.35
C ASN A 193 12.89 13.47 -17.10
N ASP A 194 13.45 14.54 -17.66
CA ASP A 194 14.89 14.81 -17.59
C ASP A 194 15.36 15.13 -16.16
N GLU A 195 14.59 15.91 -15.41
CA GLU A 195 14.93 16.28 -14.03
C GLU A 195 14.89 15.08 -13.08
N ARG A 196 13.89 14.24 -13.26
CA ARG A 196 13.75 13.00 -12.51
C ARG A 196 14.91 12.02 -12.80
N GLU A 197 15.32 11.91 -14.07
CA GLU A 197 16.43 11.08 -14.49
C GLU A 197 17.76 11.62 -13.93
N ASN A 198 17.96 12.94 -13.94
CA ASN A 198 19.12 13.58 -13.32
C ASN A 198 19.18 13.30 -11.81
N THR A 199 18.04 13.36 -11.14
CA THR A 199 17.94 13.06 -9.71
C THR A 199 18.23 11.59 -9.42
N LEU A 200 17.69 10.67 -10.23
CA LEU A 200 18.00 9.23 -10.13
C LEU A 200 19.49 8.97 -10.33
N ASN A 201 20.09 9.53 -11.38
CA ASN A 201 21.51 9.37 -11.65
C ASN A 201 22.39 9.91 -10.50
N GLN A 202 21.98 11.03 -9.89
CA GLN A 202 22.67 11.56 -8.71
C GLN A 202 22.53 10.61 -7.52
N LEU A 203 21.34 10.03 -7.27
CA LEU A 203 21.12 9.05 -6.21
C LEU A 203 22.03 7.82 -6.40
N LEU A 204 22.08 7.30 -7.63
CA LEU A 204 22.95 6.17 -7.96
C LEU A 204 24.43 6.52 -7.72
N THR A 205 24.85 7.72 -8.11
CA THR A 205 26.24 8.21 -7.92
C THR A 205 26.59 8.33 -6.44
N GLU A 206 25.70 8.88 -5.62
CA GLU A 206 25.92 8.99 -4.18
C GLU A 206 26.00 7.61 -3.51
N MET A 207 25.12 6.66 -3.89
CA MET A 207 25.16 5.29 -3.38
C MET A 207 26.45 4.56 -3.79
N ASP A 208 26.92 4.76 -5.02
CA ASP A 208 28.19 4.15 -5.50
C ASP A 208 29.40 4.81 -4.83
N GLY A 209 29.32 6.12 -4.57
CA GLY A 209 30.39 6.94 -3.96
C GLY A 209 30.63 6.67 -2.47
N PHE A 210 29.75 5.94 -1.79
CA PHE A 210 30.01 5.48 -0.43
C PHE A 210 31.17 4.47 -0.43
N GLY A 211 32.29 4.85 0.17
CA GLY A 211 33.37 3.93 0.50
C GLY A 211 32.87 2.85 1.49
N THR A 212 33.63 1.78 1.60
CA THR A 212 33.41 0.71 2.58
C THR A 212 33.50 1.20 4.04
N ASP A 213 33.99 2.42 4.25
CA ASP A 213 34.31 2.99 5.56
C ASP A 213 33.19 3.90 6.11
N THR A 214 32.13 4.15 5.34
CA THR A 214 31.00 4.97 5.82
C THR A 214 29.89 4.06 6.32
N ASN A 215 29.61 4.11 7.64
CA ASN A 215 28.54 3.35 8.28
C ASN A 215 27.17 4.02 8.06
N VAL A 216 26.82 4.30 6.78
CA VAL A 216 25.53 4.84 6.37
C VAL A 216 24.79 3.78 5.56
N ILE A 217 23.57 3.47 5.95
CA ILE A 217 22.71 2.51 5.24
C ILE A 217 21.51 3.27 4.65
N VAL A 218 21.20 2.98 3.39
CA VAL A 218 20.03 3.53 2.71
C VAL A 218 18.91 2.50 2.73
N ILE A 219 17.78 2.82 3.35
CA ILE A 219 16.58 1.99 3.30
C ILE A 219 15.58 2.71 2.40
N ALA A 220 15.06 2.05 1.39
CA ALA A 220 13.99 2.59 0.57
C ALA A 220 12.72 1.75 0.71
N ALA A 221 11.57 2.37 0.48
CA ALA A 221 10.29 1.66 0.46
C ALA A 221 9.53 1.94 -0.84
N THR A 222 8.85 0.92 -1.36
CA THR A 222 7.99 1.04 -2.53
C THR A 222 6.80 0.08 -2.44
N ASN A 223 5.70 0.47 -3.05
CA ASN A 223 4.56 -0.42 -3.28
C ASN A 223 4.64 -1.13 -4.64
N ARG A 224 5.58 -0.70 -5.51
CA ARG A 224 5.67 -1.14 -6.90
C ARG A 224 7.13 -1.38 -7.31
N ALA A 225 7.67 -2.52 -6.89
CA ALA A 225 9.04 -2.90 -7.29
C ALA A 225 9.17 -3.17 -8.80
N ASP A 226 8.06 -3.57 -9.44
CA ASP A 226 7.95 -3.87 -10.88
C ASP A 226 8.30 -2.68 -11.79
N VAL A 227 8.05 -1.45 -11.34
CA VAL A 227 8.30 -0.24 -12.13
C VAL A 227 9.69 0.36 -11.92
N LEU A 228 10.48 -0.15 -10.97
CA LEU A 228 11.78 0.41 -10.64
C LEU A 228 12.83 0.14 -11.72
N ASP A 229 13.74 1.10 -11.90
CA ASP A 229 14.90 0.93 -12.76
C ASP A 229 15.83 -0.16 -12.21
N LYS A 230 16.19 -1.11 -13.06
CA LYS A 230 17.07 -2.25 -12.70
C LYS A 230 18.44 -1.79 -12.19
N ALA A 231 18.87 -0.57 -12.52
CA ALA A 231 20.11 0.00 -12.00
C ALA A 231 20.08 0.21 -10.48
N LEU A 232 18.91 0.47 -9.89
CA LEU A 232 18.75 0.58 -8.43
C LEU A 232 18.95 -0.76 -7.72
N LEU A 233 18.60 -1.86 -8.37
CA LEU A 233 18.61 -3.22 -7.79
C LEU A 233 19.97 -3.96 -7.99
N ARG A 234 20.99 -3.25 -8.46
CA ARG A 234 22.33 -3.83 -8.63
C ARG A 234 23.07 -3.92 -7.31
N ALA A 235 23.99 -4.91 -7.23
CA ALA A 235 24.90 -5.05 -6.09
C ALA A 235 25.64 -3.75 -5.77
N GLY A 236 25.72 -3.41 -4.49
CA GLY A 236 26.29 -2.15 -4.00
C GLY A 236 25.30 -0.98 -3.94
N ARG A 237 24.01 -1.20 -4.26
CA ARG A 237 22.89 -0.25 -4.14
C ARG A 237 21.81 -0.87 -3.27
N PHE A 238 20.59 -1.10 -3.81
CA PHE A 238 19.55 -1.86 -3.10
C PHE A 238 19.70 -3.36 -3.42
N ASP A 239 20.71 -3.97 -2.88
CA ASP A 239 21.07 -5.37 -3.10
C ASP A 239 20.25 -6.34 -2.24
N ARG A 240 19.57 -5.85 -1.22
CA ARG A 240 18.60 -6.62 -0.42
C ARG A 240 17.17 -6.13 -0.67
N GLN A 241 16.30 -7.05 -1.07
CA GLN A 241 14.87 -6.79 -1.20
C GLN A 241 14.15 -7.55 -0.08
N ILE A 242 13.51 -6.82 0.80
CA ILE A 242 12.80 -7.33 1.96
C ILE A 242 11.31 -7.18 1.70
N TYR A 243 10.61 -8.29 1.65
CA TYR A 243 9.18 -8.31 1.37
C TYR A 243 8.38 -8.08 2.66
N VAL A 244 7.47 -7.11 2.59
CA VAL A 244 6.58 -6.72 3.69
C VAL A 244 5.16 -6.96 3.23
N ASP A 245 4.73 -8.22 3.34
CA ASP A 245 3.44 -8.69 2.84
C ASP A 245 2.26 -8.25 3.72
N LEU A 246 1.05 -8.55 3.28
CA LEU A 246 -0.15 -8.39 4.11
C LEU A 246 -0.08 -9.35 5.30
N PRO A 247 -0.53 -8.93 6.49
CA PRO A 247 -0.44 -9.75 7.69
C PRO A 247 -1.36 -10.98 7.59
N ASN A 248 -0.84 -12.13 8.03
CA ASN A 248 -1.60 -13.35 8.21
C ASN A 248 -2.55 -13.26 9.43
N LEU A 249 -3.35 -14.29 9.66
CA LEU A 249 -4.34 -14.32 10.76
C LEU A 249 -3.73 -14.01 12.14
N THR A 250 -2.59 -14.62 12.45
CA THR A 250 -1.90 -14.45 13.75
C THR A 250 -1.34 -13.04 13.90
N GLU A 251 -0.71 -12.54 12.84
CA GLU A 251 -0.16 -11.18 12.81
C GLU A 251 -1.26 -10.12 12.89
N ARG A 252 -2.42 -10.35 12.25
CA ARG A 252 -3.57 -9.44 12.41
C ARG A 252 -4.05 -9.37 13.86
N ALA A 253 -4.11 -10.51 14.56
CA ALA A 253 -4.46 -10.53 15.98
C ALA A 253 -3.47 -9.72 16.84
N GLU A 254 -2.17 -9.77 16.52
CA GLU A 254 -1.15 -8.96 17.19
C GLU A 254 -1.32 -7.46 16.88
N ILE A 255 -1.58 -7.12 15.62
CA ILE A 255 -1.83 -5.74 15.18
C ILE A 255 -3.08 -5.19 15.89
N PHE A 256 -4.17 -5.96 15.99
CA PHE A 256 -5.33 -5.59 16.79
C PHE A 256 -4.96 -5.29 18.24
N LYS A 257 -4.18 -6.16 18.90
CA LYS A 257 -3.74 -5.93 20.29
C LYS A 257 -3.02 -4.59 20.45
N VAL A 258 -2.22 -4.18 19.46
CA VAL A 258 -1.53 -2.89 19.50
C VAL A 258 -2.50 -1.72 19.36
N HIS A 259 -3.38 -1.75 18.35
CA HIS A 259 -4.30 -0.65 18.07
C HIS A 259 -5.48 -0.55 19.05
N LEU A 260 -5.80 -1.62 19.75
CA LEU A 260 -6.83 -1.64 20.78
C LEU A 260 -6.36 -1.12 22.15
N LYS A 261 -5.05 -1.05 22.42
CA LYS A 261 -4.49 -0.53 23.69
C LYS A 261 -5.07 0.83 24.14
N PRO A 262 -5.21 1.84 23.27
CA PRO A 262 -5.75 3.14 23.67
C PRO A 262 -7.28 3.18 23.79
N ILE A 263 -7.99 2.10 23.40
CA ILE A 263 -9.45 2.08 23.28
C ILE A 263 -10.07 1.44 24.51
N LYS A 264 -11.14 2.03 25.04
CA LYS A 264 -11.92 1.42 26.13
C LYS A 264 -12.80 0.32 25.57
N LEU A 265 -12.41 -0.93 25.76
CA LEU A 265 -13.12 -2.11 25.28
C LEU A 265 -14.12 -2.63 26.32
N HIS A 266 -15.24 -3.14 25.83
CA HIS A 266 -16.11 -4.01 26.60
C HIS A 266 -15.58 -5.45 26.60
N LYS A 267 -16.00 -6.26 27.53
CA LYS A 267 -15.51 -7.66 27.73
C LYS A 267 -15.94 -8.64 26.63
N ASP A 268 -16.92 -8.26 25.80
CA ASP A 268 -17.46 -9.08 24.72
C ASP A 268 -16.61 -9.04 23.42
N VAL A 269 -15.55 -8.23 23.40
CA VAL A 269 -14.71 -8.09 22.21
C VAL A 269 -13.76 -9.29 22.06
N ASP A 270 -13.97 -10.06 21.01
CA ASP A 270 -13.13 -11.19 20.63
C ASP A 270 -12.17 -10.79 19.51
N ILE A 271 -10.87 -10.72 19.83
CA ILE A 271 -9.80 -10.34 18.89
C ILE A 271 -9.57 -11.44 17.85
N GLU A 272 -9.65 -12.69 18.23
CA GLU A 272 -9.43 -13.82 17.30
C GLU A 272 -10.53 -13.81 16.23
N PHE A 273 -11.78 -13.64 16.63
CA PHE A 273 -12.89 -13.50 15.70
C PHE A 273 -12.73 -12.28 14.79
N LEU A 274 -12.37 -11.10 15.32
CA LEU A 274 -12.14 -9.90 14.50
C LEU A 274 -11.03 -10.11 13.47
N SER A 275 -9.97 -10.82 13.85
CA SER A 275 -8.87 -11.16 12.92
C SER A 275 -9.32 -12.09 11.80
N GLN A 276 -10.23 -13.02 12.09
CA GLN A 276 -10.86 -13.88 11.09
C GLN A 276 -11.78 -13.08 10.14
N GLN A 277 -12.45 -12.04 10.64
CA GLN A 277 -13.36 -11.19 9.86
C GLN A 277 -12.65 -10.18 8.96
N THR A 278 -11.33 -10.03 9.07
CA THR A 278 -10.54 -9.03 8.34
C THR A 278 -9.44 -9.63 7.45
N PRO A 279 -9.75 -10.65 6.61
CA PRO A 279 -8.76 -11.19 5.70
C PRO A 279 -8.34 -10.13 4.68
N GLY A 280 -7.04 -10.08 4.37
CA GLY A 280 -6.48 -9.12 3.41
C GLY A 280 -6.38 -7.67 3.92
N PHE A 281 -6.73 -7.41 5.18
CA PHE A 281 -6.51 -6.08 5.77
C PHE A 281 -5.04 -5.87 6.08
N SER A 282 -4.55 -4.70 5.72
CA SER A 282 -3.23 -4.22 6.13
C SER A 282 -3.26 -3.71 7.59
N GLY A 283 -2.09 -3.43 8.15
CA GLY A 283 -2.00 -2.80 9.47
C GLY A 283 -2.71 -1.44 9.54
N ALA A 284 -2.67 -0.67 8.46
CA ALA A 284 -3.37 0.62 8.36
C ALA A 284 -4.89 0.44 8.33
N ASP A 285 -5.39 -0.60 7.64
CA ASP A 285 -6.83 -0.90 7.60
C ASP A 285 -7.34 -1.32 8.97
N ILE A 286 -6.58 -2.13 9.71
CA ILE A 286 -6.91 -2.52 11.08
C ILE A 286 -6.91 -1.31 12.02
N ALA A 287 -5.94 -0.41 11.89
CA ALA A 287 -5.91 0.82 12.66
C ALA A 287 -7.14 1.69 12.38
N ASN A 288 -7.50 1.84 11.10
CA ASN A 288 -8.71 2.55 10.69
C ASN A 288 -9.99 1.88 11.22
N LEU A 289 -10.06 0.55 11.19
CA LEU A 289 -11.17 -0.23 11.73
C LEU A 289 -11.36 0.02 13.24
N CYS A 290 -10.28 -0.02 14.00
CA CYS A 290 -10.30 0.24 15.43
C CYS A 290 -10.80 1.67 15.74
N ASN A 291 -10.33 2.66 14.98
CA ASN A 291 -10.78 4.05 15.09
C ASN A 291 -12.26 4.20 14.73
N GLU A 292 -12.71 3.59 13.62
CA GLU A 292 -14.09 3.68 13.16
C GLU A 292 -15.06 3.01 14.17
N ALA A 293 -14.68 1.87 14.75
CA ALA A 293 -15.47 1.23 15.81
C ALA A 293 -15.64 2.14 17.04
N ALA A 294 -14.57 2.82 17.44
CA ALA A 294 -14.63 3.81 18.52
C ALA A 294 -15.55 4.99 18.20
N LEU A 295 -15.51 5.50 16.95
CA LEU A 295 -16.40 6.56 16.48
C LEU A 295 -17.87 6.11 16.42
N ILE A 296 -18.14 4.85 16.05
CA ILE A 296 -19.49 4.27 16.06
C ILE A 296 -20.01 4.17 17.49
N ALA A 297 -19.20 3.66 18.43
CA ALA A 297 -19.59 3.57 19.84
C ALA A 297 -19.87 4.97 20.44
N ALA A 298 -19.04 5.96 20.12
CA ALA A 298 -19.22 7.35 20.54
C ALA A 298 -20.54 7.95 20.02
N ARG A 299 -20.87 7.74 18.74
CA ARG A 299 -22.15 8.18 18.14
C ARG A 299 -23.37 7.54 18.81
N LYS A 300 -23.22 6.30 19.27
CA LYS A 300 -24.24 5.58 20.04
C LYS A 300 -24.24 5.93 21.53
N SER A 301 -23.43 6.93 21.96
CA SER A 301 -23.29 7.37 23.36
C SER A 301 -22.91 6.24 24.34
N LYS A 302 -22.15 5.24 23.86
CA LYS A 302 -21.68 4.12 24.67
C LYS A 302 -20.45 4.53 25.51
N LYS A 303 -20.26 3.87 26.66
CA LYS A 303 -19.10 4.09 27.56
C LYS A 303 -17.87 3.25 27.18
N ALA A 304 -18.05 2.21 26.38
CA ALA A 304 -17.02 1.30 25.88
C ALA A 304 -17.40 0.80 24.50
N VAL A 305 -16.40 0.36 23.73
CA VAL A 305 -16.59 -0.21 22.40
C VAL A 305 -16.93 -1.69 22.53
N HIS A 306 -18.05 -2.11 21.95
CA HIS A 306 -18.53 -3.47 21.97
C HIS A 306 -18.15 -4.21 20.68
N HIS A 307 -18.22 -5.53 20.73
CA HIS A 307 -17.97 -6.39 19.57
C HIS A 307 -18.81 -5.98 18.34
N GLN A 308 -20.10 -5.68 18.55
CA GLN A 308 -20.99 -5.21 17.47
C GLN A 308 -20.53 -3.91 16.81
N ASP A 309 -19.86 -3.00 17.53
CA ASP A 309 -19.39 -1.75 16.95
C ASP A 309 -18.22 -1.99 15.97
N PHE A 310 -17.40 -3.04 16.20
CA PHE A 310 -16.39 -3.49 15.25
C PHE A 310 -17.00 -4.12 14.00
N LEU A 311 -18.05 -4.95 14.16
CA LEU A 311 -18.75 -5.51 13.01
C LEU A 311 -19.40 -4.42 12.15
N ASP A 312 -20.02 -3.42 12.79
CA ASP A 312 -20.58 -2.26 12.10
C ASP A 312 -19.49 -1.43 11.40
N ALA A 313 -18.28 -1.37 11.98
CA ALA A 313 -17.12 -0.69 11.38
C ALA A 313 -16.57 -1.46 10.17
N VAL A 314 -16.46 -2.79 10.24
CA VAL A 314 -16.09 -3.64 9.09
C VAL A 314 -17.08 -3.38 7.94
N ASP A 315 -18.38 -3.41 8.24
CA ASP A 315 -19.43 -3.14 7.25
C ASP A 315 -19.28 -1.78 6.59
N ARG A 316 -18.95 -0.77 7.39
CA ARG A 316 -18.78 0.59 6.89
C ARG A 316 -17.53 0.76 6.03
N ILE A 317 -16.43 0.11 6.38
CA ILE A 317 -15.17 0.20 5.64
C ILE A 317 -15.28 -0.56 4.32
N VAL A 318 -15.82 -1.76 4.33
CA VAL A 318 -15.90 -2.61 3.14
C VAL A 318 -17.11 -2.26 2.27
N GLY A 319 -18.29 -2.07 2.86
CA GLY A 319 -19.54 -1.82 2.14
C GLY A 319 -19.88 -0.33 1.97
N GLY A 320 -19.23 0.57 2.72
CA GLY A 320 -19.56 1.99 2.74
C GLY A 320 -20.69 2.34 3.71
N LEU A 321 -21.09 3.61 3.67
CA LEU A 321 -22.18 4.13 4.51
C LEU A 321 -23.52 3.56 4.07
N GLU A 322 -24.37 3.22 5.05
CA GLU A 322 -25.76 2.88 4.83
C GLU A 322 -26.53 4.06 4.20
N LYS A 323 -27.21 3.79 3.10
CA LYS A 323 -28.01 4.78 2.38
C LYS A 323 -29.46 4.73 2.80
N LYS A 324 -29.80 5.42 3.90
CA LYS A 324 -31.18 5.48 4.42
C LYS A 324 -32.19 6.14 3.49
N ASN A 325 -31.71 6.97 2.55
CA ASN A 325 -32.55 7.77 1.66
C ASN A 325 -32.71 7.16 0.25
N LYS A 326 -32.24 5.92 0.02
CA LYS A 326 -32.41 5.27 -1.28
C LYS A 326 -33.84 4.75 -1.39
N ILE A 327 -34.60 5.31 -2.31
CA ILE A 327 -35.95 4.83 -2.61
C ILE A 327 -35.81 3.53 -3.38
N ILE A 328 -36.18 2.42 -2.78
CA ILE A 328 -36.23 1.09 -3.39
C ILE A 328 -37.69 0.69 -3.43
N THR A 329 -38.20 0.34 -4.61
CA THR A 329 -39.57 -0.15 -4.73
C THR A 329 -39.72 -1.53 -4.07
N PRO A 330 -40.91 -1.90 -3.59
CA PRO A 330 -41.13 -3.23 -3.02
C PRO A 330 -40.77 -4.38 -3.96
N SER A 331 -40.97 -4.19 -5.26
CA SER A 331 -40.57 -5.16 -6.28
C SER A 331 -39.05 -5.30 -6.42
N GLU A 332 -38.32 -4.19 -6.38
CA GLU A 332 -36.84 -4.21 -6.39
C GLU A 332 -36.30 -4.83 -5.12
N LYS A 333 -36.87 -4.46 -3.93
CA LYS A 333 -36.45 -5.05 -2.65
C LYS A 333 -36.64 -6.57 -2.66
N LYS A 334 -37.73 -7.07 -3.24
CA LYS A 334 -37.96 -8.50 -3.42
C LYS A 334 -36.92 -9.14 -4.35
N THR A 335 -36.61 -8.51 -5.48
CA THR A 335 -35.57 -9.01 -6.40
C THR A 335 -34.20 -9.09 -5.73
N ILE A 336 -33.81 -8.06 -4.97
CA ILE A 336 -32.55 -8.02 -4.22
C ILE A 336 -32.53 -9.16 -3.18
N ALA A 337 -33.61 -9.35 -2.43
CA ALA A 337 -33.68 -10.40 -1.41
C ALA A 337 -33.50 -11.82 -2.01
N PHE A 338 -34.10 -12.10 -3.16
CA PHE A 338 -33.90 -13.37 -3.83
C PHE A 338 -32.50 -13.51 -4.46
N HIS A 339 -31.91 -12.41 -4.93
CA HIS A 339 -30.55 -12.36 -5.43
C HIS A 339 -29.54 -12.74 -4.34
N GLU A 340 -29.59 -12.06 -3.19
CA GLU A 340 -28.70 -12.32 -2.06
C GLU A 340 -28.97 -13.71 -1.43
N ALA A 341 -30.23 -14.13 -1.35
CA ALA A 341 -30.59 -15.49 -0.93
C ALA A 341 -30.02 -16.55 -1.87
N GLY A 342 -29.95 -16.25 -3.18
CA GLY A 342 -29.32 -17.12 -4.17
C GLY A 342 -27.85 -17.36 -3.88
N HIS A 343 -27.09 -16.30 -3.65
CA HIS A 343 -25.69 -16.38 -3.24
C HIS A 343 -25.50 -17.22 -1.98
N ALA A 344 -26.32 -16.93 -0.96
CA ALA A 344 -26.25 -17.62 0.32
C ALA A 344 -26.57 -19.11 0.20
N THR A 345 -27.63 -19.46 -0.53
CA THR A 345 -28.04 -20.86 -0.76
C THR A 345 -26.96 -21.66 -1.45
N ALA A 346 -26.40 -21.14 -2.56
CA ALA A 346 -25.36 -21.83 -3.30
C ALA A 346 -24.08 -21.98 -2.47
N SER A 347 -23.67 -20.92 -1.76
CA SER A 347 -22.47 -20.96 -0.89
C SER A 347 -22.60 -21.96 0.24
N TRP A 348 -23.81 -22.15 0.80
CA TRP A 348 -24.06 -23.14 1.85
C TRP A 348 -23.93 -24.57 1.35
N MET A 349 -24.32 -24.83 0.09
CA MET A 349 -24.35 -26.15 -0.55
C MET A 349 -23.09 -26.52 -1.29
N LEU A 350 -22.10 -25.63 -1.41
CA LEU A 350 -20.83 -25.87 -2.10
C LEU A 350 -19.69 -26.10 -1.10
N GLU A 351 -18.89 -27.12 -1.37
CA GLU A 351 -17.81 -27.55 -0.46
C GLU A 351 -16.75 -26.47 -0.27
N HIS A 352 -16.31 -25.87 -1.39
CA HIS A 352 -15.18 -24.97 -1.40
C HIS A 352 -15.57 -23.48 -1.34
N ALA A 353 -16.88 -23.19 -1.34
CA ALA A 353 -17.34 -21.81 -1.12
C ALA A 353 -17.03 -21.36 0.31
N ALA A 354 -16.59 -20.11 0.46
CA ALA A 354 -16.29 -19.56 1.78
C ALA A 354 -17.50 -19.60 2.71
N PRO A 355 -17.34 -19.90 4.02
CA PRO A 355 -18.42 -19.86 4.98
C PRO A 355 -19.08 -18.48 5.02
N LEU A 356 -20.39 -18.45 5.03
CA LEU A 356 -21.17 -17.22 5.05
C LEU A 356 -21.33 -16.75 6.50
N VAL A 357 -21.03 -15.49 6.75
CA VAL A 357 -21.15 -14.84 8.07
C VAL A 357 -22.52 -14.18 8.21
N LYS A 358 -22.89 -13.38 7.20
CA LYS A 358 -24.20 -12.70 7.16
C LYS A 358 -24.59 -12.35 5.74
N VAL A 359 -25.89 -12.13 5.56
CA VAL A 359 -26.50 -11.62 4.32
C VAL A 359 -27.34 -10.41 4.65
N THR A 360 -27.27 -9.38 3.83
CA THR A 360 -28.06 -8.15 4.03
C THR A 360 -28.61 -7.60 2.73
N ILE A 361 -29.79 -7.03 2.80
CA ILE A 361 -30.42 -6.26 1.70
C ILE A 361 -30.46 -4.76 2.02
N VAL A 362 -29.73 -4.34 3.04
CA VAL A 362 -29.56 -2.91 3.38
C VAL A 362 -28.57 -2.28 2.41
N PRO A 363 -28.98 -1.23 1.64
CA PRO A 363 -28.12 -0.61 0.65
C PRO A 363 -26.93 0.10 1.30
N ARG A 364 -25.72 -0.19 0.80
CA ARG A 364 -24.49 0.46 1.26
C ARG A 364 -23.61 0.86 0.07
N GLY A 365 -23.05 2.05 0.10
CA GLY A 365 -22.19 2.53 -0.99
C GLY A 365 -22.85 2.42 -2.37
N GLN A 366 -22.32 1.61 -3.25
CA GLN A 366 -22.88 1.32 -4.58
C GLN A 366 -23.71 0.03 -4.60
N SER A 367 -23.61 -0.81 -3.58
CA SER A 367 -24.33 -2.09 -3.48
C SER A 367 -25.77 -1.91 -2.98
N LEU A 368 -26.67 -2.76 -3.47
CA LEU A 368 -28.07 -2.83 -3.04
C LEU A 368 -28.29 -3.88 -1.95
N GLY A 369 -27.42 -4.86 -1.87
CA GLY A 369 -27.33 -5.91 -0.87
C GLY A 369 -25.90 -6.45 -0.82
N ALA A 370 -25.62 -7.37 0.08
CA ALA A 370 -24.33 -8.05 0.16
C ALA A 370 -24.41 -9.36 0.96
N ALA A 371 -23.75 -10.38 0.48
CA ALA A 371 -23.42 -11.58 1.22
C ALA A 371 -21.96 -11.49 1.73
N TRP A 372 -21.78 -11.65 3.02
CA TRP A 372 -20.48 -11.56 3.69
C TRP A 372 -19.94 -12.95 3.99
N TYR A 373 -18.74 -13.19 3.54
CA TYR A 373 -18.08 -14.48 3.66
C TYR A 373 -16.88 -14.38 4.59
N LEU A 374 -16.48 -15.51 5.17
CA LEU A 374 -15.23 -15.69 5.88
C LEU A 374 -14.26 -16.44 4.94
N PRO A 375 -13.48 -15.73 4.11
CA PRO A 375 -12.54 -16.40 3.22
C PRO A 375 -11.43 -17.08 4.01
N GLU A 376 -11.10 -18.30 3.62
CA GLU A 376 -9.94 -19.01 4.13
C GLU A 376 -8.67 -18.42 3.50
N GLU A 377 -7.64 -18.13 4.30
CA GLU A 377 -6.33 -17.73 3.78
C GLU A 377 -5.64 -18.93 3.14
N ARG A 378 -5.45 -18.88 1.84
CA ARG A 378 -4.84 -19.94 1.07
C ARG A 378 -3.73 -19.37 0.19
N GLN A 379 -2.58 -20.05 0.19
CA GLN A 379 -1.45 -19.72 -0.70
C GLN A 379 -1.64 -20.32 -2.11
N ILE A 380 -2.36 -21.44 -2.18
CA ILE A 380 -2.63 -22.15 -3.44
C ILE A 380 -4.13 -22.41 -3.53
N VAL A 381 -4.72 -22.10 -4.68
CA VAL A 381 -6.15 -22.31 -4.97
C VAL A 381 -6.29 -23.39 -6.05
N GLN A 382 -7.08 -24.41 -5.78
CA GLN A 382 -7.38 -25.49 -6.74
C GLN A 382 -8.47 -25.06 -7.72
N ALA A 383 -8.53 -25.73 -8.88
CA ALA A 383 -9.52 -25.42 -9.91
C ALA A 383 -10.97 -25.56 -9.39
N GLU A 384 -11.24 -26.61 -8.61
CA GLU A 384 -12.56 -26.90 -8.03
C GLU A 384 -13.03 -25.76 -7.10
N GLN A 385 -12.10 -25.16 -6.37
CA GLN A 385 -12.38 -24.03 -5.48
C GLN A 385 -12.79 -22.79 -6.28
N MET A 386 -12.07 -22.51 -7.37
CA MET A 386 -12.42 -21.40 -8.26
C MET A 386 -13.78 -21.63 -8.93
N LEU A 387 -14.08 -22.87 -9.32
CA LEU A 387 -15.36 -23.25 -9.93
C LEU A 387 -16.53 -23.10 -8.93
N ASP A 388 -16.34 -23.49 -7.67
CA ASP A 388 -17.36 -23.33 -6.62
C ASP A 388 -17.62 -21.86 -6.33
N GLU A 389 -16.57 -21.04 -6.26
CA GLU A 389 -16.71 -19.60 -6.09
C GLU A 389 -17.46 -18.94 -7.25
N MET A 390 -17.15 -19.34 -8.50
CA MET A 390 -17.87 -18.85 -9.68
C MET A 390 -19.34 -19.26 -9.63
N CYS A 391 -19.63 -20.51 -9.26
CA CYS A 391 -20.99 -21.03 -9.12
C CYS A 391 -21.79 -20.23 -8.06
N ALA A 392 -21.21 -20.00 -6.89
CA ALA A 392 -21.83 -19.20 -5.82
C ALA A 392 -22.06 -17.74 -6.25
N THR A 393 -21.10 -17.15 -6.97
CA THR A 393 -21.23 -15.76 -7.48
C THR A 393 -22.31 -15.65 -8.57
N LEU A 394 -22.51 -16.66 -9.40
CA LEU A 394 -23.58 -16.67 -10.42
C LEU A 394 -24.97 -16.94 -9.84
N ALA A 395 -25.06 -17.45 -8.61
CA ALA A 395 -26.30 -17.90 -8.01
C ALA A 395 -27.30 -16.77 -7.75
N GLY A 396 -26.86 -15.53 -7.53
CA GLY A 396 -27.74 -14.37 -7.43
C GLY A 396 -28.57 -14.18 -8.70
N ARG A 397 -27.89 -14.09 -9.84
CA ARG A 397 -28.54 -13.99 -11.16
C ARG A 397 -29.38 -15.23 -11.50
N ALA A 398 -28.93 -16.42 -11.08
CA ALA A 398 -29.66 -17.67 -11.29
C ALA A 398 -30.97 -17.69 -10.45
N ALA A 399 -30.96 -17.15 -9.24
CA ALA A 399 -32.15 -17.01 -8.41
C ALA A 399 -33.17 -16.05 -9.02
N GLU A 400 -32.75 -14.90 -9.55
CA GLU A 400 -33.66 -14.00 -10.28
C GLU A 400 -34.34 -14.73 -11.45
N LYS A 401 -33.56 -15.45 -12.27
CA LYS A 401 -34.10 -16.22 -13.42
C LYS A 401 -35.05 -17.32 -12.97
N LEU A 402 -34.72 -18.06 -11.91
CA LEU A 402 -35.53 -19.17 -11.41
C LEU A 402 -36.86 -18.72 -10.83
N MET A 403 -36.89 -17.56 -10.11
CA MET A 403 -38.07 -17.11 -9.36
C MET A 403 -38.95 -16.14 -10.12
N PHE A 404 -38.37 -15.32 -11.01
CA PHE A 404 -39.10 -14.26 -11.72
C PHE A 404 -39.12 -14.47 -13.24
N ASP A 405 -38.42 -15.45 -13.77
CA ASP A 405 -38.15 -15.63 -15.20
C ASP A 405 -37.57 -14.39 -15.89
N LYS A 406 -36.97 -13.52 -15.09
CA LYS A 406 -36.35 -12.25 -15.52
C LYS A 406 -34.96 -12.15 -14.89
N ILE A 407 -34.12 -11.33 -15.51
CA ILE A 407 -32.78 -11.01 -15.03
C ILE A 407 -32.64 -9.49 -14.96
N SER A 408 -31.89 -9.00 -14.01
CA SER A 408 -31.68 -7.56 -13.79
C SER A 408 -30.23 -7.13 -14.05
N THR A 409 -29.99 -5.84 -14.01
CA THR A 409 -28.64 -5.26 -14.05
C THR A 409 -27.89 -5.36 -12.74
N GLY A 410 -28.53 -5.84 -11.66
CA GLY A 410 -27.96 -5.92 -10.32
C GLY A 410 -26.71 -6.82 -10.24
N ALA A 411 -26.62 -7.84 -11.10
CA ALA A 411 -25.50 -8.77 -11.16
C ALA A 411 -24.25 -8.25 -11.90
N LEU A 412 -24.10 -6.92 -12.15
CA LEU A 412 -22.97 -6.40 -12.94
C LEU A 412 -21.62 -6.74 -12.29
N ASN A 413 -21.48 -6.50 -10.99
CA ASN A 413 -20.22 -6.76 -10.27
C ASN A 413 -19.89 -8.26 -10.23
N ASP A 414 -20.91 -9.11 -10.10
CA ASP A 414 -20.74 -10.56 -10.12
C ASP A 414 -20.25 -11.03 -11.48
N LEU A 415 -20.85 -10.53 -12.56
CA LEU A 415 -20.44 -10.84 -13.93
C LEU A 415 -19.02 -10.36 -14.22
N GLU A 416 -18.63 -9.20 -13.73
CA GLU A 416 -17.26 -8.69 -13.86
C GLU A 416 -16.26 -9.59 -13.11
N LYS A 417 -16.57 -9.95 -11.87
CA LYS A 417 -15.74 -10.83 -11.03
C LYS A 417 -15.52 -12.18 -11.70
N ILE A 418 -16.60 -12.87 -12.11
CA ILE A 418 -16.49 -14.19 -12.74
C ILE A 418 -15.82 -14.16 -14.12
N THR A 419 -16.02 -13.09 -14.91
CA THR A 419 -15.36 -12.95 -16.21
C THR A 419 -13.85 -12.81 -16.03
N ARG A 420 -13.42 -12.02 -15.06
CA ARG A 420 -12.00 -11.88 -14.69
C ARG A 420 -11.41 -13.20 -14.21
N GLN A 421 -12.14 -13.93 -13.36
CA GLN A 421 -11.72 -15.22 -12.81
C GLN A 421 -11.65 -16.31 -13.90
N ALA A 422 -12.67 -16.42 -14.75
CA ALA A 422 -12.67 -17.34 -15.87
C ALA A 422 -11.53 -17.07 -16.85
N ARG A 423 -11.29 -15.78 -17.16
CA ARG A 423 -10.15 -15.38 -18.00
C ARG A 423 -8.83 -15.80 -17.36
N ALA A 424 -8.64 -15.58 -16.07
CA ALA A 424 -7.43 -15.98 -15.36
C ALA A 424 -7.23 -17.50 -15.38
N MET A 425 -8.28 -18.30 -15.19
CA MET A 425 -8.21 -19.77 -15.29
C MET A 425 -7.73 -20.22 -16.67
N VAL A 426 -8.22 -19.58 -17.74
CA VAL A 426 -7.93 -19.96 -19.11
C VAL A 426 -6.58 -19.44 -19.60
N THR A 427 -6.20 -18.19 -19.24
CA THR A 427 -5.04 -17.53 -19.84
C THR A 427 -3.83 -17.36 -18.92
N VAL A 428 -4.02 -17.45 -17.60
CA VAL A 428 -2.95 -17.22 -16.62
C VAL A 428 -2.50 -18.52 -15.97
N TYR A 429 -3.45 -19.29 -15.46
CA TYR A 429 -3.14 -20.46 -14.63
C TYR A 429 -3.03 -21.78 -15.40
N GLY A 430 -3.38 -21.81 -16.71
CA GLY A 430 -3.36 -23.04 -17.50
C GLY A 430 -4.35 -24.09 -17.00
N LEU A 431 -5.50 -23.68 -16.45
CA LEU A 431 -6.53 -24.55 -15.87
C LEU A 431 -7.65 -24.89 -16.87
N ASN A 432 -7.34 -24.96 -18.17
CA ASN A 432 -8.26 -25.31 -19.22
C ASN A 432 -7.65 -26.37 -20.15
N ASP A 433 -8.32 -27.50 -20.31
CA ASP A 433 -7.81 -28.65 -21.07
C ASP A 433 -7.55 -28.36 -22.55
N LYS A 434 -8.30 -27.42 -23.18
CA LYS A 434 -8.15 -27.10 -24.61
C LYS A 434 -7.02 -26.12 -24.89
N ILE A 435 -6.76 -25.22 -23.96
CA ILE A 435 -5.61 -24.30 -24.04
C ILE A 435 -4.35 -25.01 -23.58
N GLY A 436 -4.49 -25.94 -22.61
CA GLY A 436 -3.39 -26.71 -22.03
C GLY A 436 -2.55 -25.95 -21.02
N ASN A 437 -1.35 -26.46 -20.73
CA ASN A 437 -0.44 -25.93 -19.70
C ASN A 437 0.36 -24.73 -20.22
N ILE A 438 -0.32 -23.72 -20.75
CA ILE A 438 0.28 -22.51 -21.30
C ILE A 438 -0.22 -21.31 -20.52
N THR A 439 0.70 -20.38 -20.18
CA THR A 439 0.36 -19.07 -19.65
C THR A 439 0.63 -17.98 -20.68
N TYR A 440 -0.32 -17.08 -20.84
CA TYR A 440 -0.18 -15.85 -21.62
C TYR A 440 0.05 -14.63 -20.72
N TYR A 441 0.32 -14.87 -19.43
CA TYR A 441 0.64 -13.82 -18.46
C TYR A 441 2.13 -13.51 -18.52
N ASP A 442 2.44 -12.21 -18.65
CA ASP A 442 3.80 -11.70 -18.59
C ASP A 442 4.04 -11.05 -17.22
N SER A 443 4.77 -11.75 -16.35
CA SER A 443 5.15 -11.25 -15.02
C SER A 443 6.13 -10.07 -15.06
N SER A 444 6.74 -9.76 -16.22
CA SER A 444 7.65 -8.63 -16.38
C SER A 444 6.94 -7.27 -16.48
N GLY A 445 5.61 -7.27 -16.63
CA GLY A 445 4.79 -6.06 -16.78
C GLY A 445 5.01 -5.31 -18.11
N GLN A 446 5.84 -5.84 -19.02
CA GLN A 446 6.13 -5.18 -20.31
C GLN A 446 4.97 -5.32 -21.29
N SER A 447 4.12 -6.33 -21.13
CA SER A 447 2.98 -6.58 -22.02
C SER A 447 1.81 -5.61 -21.79
N GLU A 448 1.68 -4.95 -20.65
CA GLU A 448 0.65 -3.93 -20.41
C GLU A 448 0.73 -2.73 -21.38
N TYR A 449 1.91 -2.50 -21.95
CA TYR A 449 2.16 -1.43 -22.94
C TYR A 449 2.23 -1.95 -24.39
N SER A 450 2.03 -3.25 -24.61
CA SER A 450 2.00 -3.84 -25.94
C SER A 450 0.56 -3.82 -26.47
N PHE A 451 0.34 -3.14 -27.59
CA PHE A 451 -0.94 -3.19 -28.32
C PHE A 451 -1.18 -4.54 -29.02
N THR A 452 -0.21 -5.47 -28.95
CA THR A 452 -0.31 -6.77 -29.60
C THR A 452 -0.58 -7.86 -28.56
N LYS A 453 -1.61 -8.69 -28.85
CA LYS A 453 -1.91 -9.88 -28.04
C LYS A 453 -0.73 -10.89 -28.16
N PRO A 454 -0.34 -11.61 -27.10
CA PRO A 454 0.76 -12.58 -27.15
C PRO A 454 0.36 -13.91 -27.79
N TYR A 455 -0.73 -13.95 -28.56
CA TYR A 455 -1.29 -15.15 -29.19
C TYR A 455 -2.00 -14.81 -30.50
N SER A 456 -2.18 -15.84 -31.37
CA SER A 456 -2.85 -15.70 -32.66
C SER A 456 -4.34 -15.41 -32.52
N GLU A 457 -4.98 -14.94 -33.60
CA GLU A 457 -6.42 -14.66 -33.62
C GLU A 457 -7.26 -15.94 -33.42
N GLU A 458 -6.80 -17.08 -33.92
CA GLU A 458 -7.45 -18.38 -33.70
C GLU A 458 -7.42 -18.74 -32.18
N THR A 459 -6.29 -18.53 -31.53
CA THR A 459 -6.17 -18.71 -30.07
C THR A 459 -7.06 -17.73 -29.31
N ALA A 460 -7.18 -16.49 -29.75
CA ALA A 460 -8.09 -15.52 -29.15
C ALA A 460 -9.55 -15.99 -29.20
N GLN A 461 -10.01 -16.48 -30.36
CA GLN A 461 -11.36 -17.01 -30.52
C GLN A 461 -11.59 -18.24 -29.62
N LEU A 462 -10.59 -19.12 -29.51
CA LEU A 462 -10.67 -20.29 -28.64
C LEU A 462 -10.75 -19.87 -27.16
N ILE A 463 -9.94 -18.90 -26.71
CA ILE A 463 -9.99 -18.34 -25.36
C ILE A 463 -11.38 -17.78 -25.05
N ASP A 464 -11.94 -16.93 -25.92
CA ASP A 464 -13.26 -16.33 -25.73
C ASP A 464 -14.36 -17.39 -25.64
N LYS A 465 -14.27 -18.42 -26.48
CA LYS A 465 -15.19 -19.56 -26.45
C LYS A 465 -15.10 -20.34 -25.14
N GLU A 466 -13.90 -20.68 -24.70
CA GLU A 466 -13.69 -21.46 -23.47
C GLU A 466 -14.11 -20.68 -22.22
N ILE A 467 -13.88 -19.35 -22.17
CA ILE A 467 -14.39 -18.48 -21.11
C ILE A 467 -15.92 -18.55 -21.06
N SER A 468 -16.58 -18.39 -22.22
CA SER A 468 -18.05 -18.45 -22.29
C SER A 468 -18.60 -19.81 -21.85
N VAL A 469 -18.00 -20.91 -22.31
CA VAL A 469 -18.40 -22.29 -21.96
C VAL A 469 -18.23 -22.52 -20.44
N LEU A 470 -17.14 -22.06 -19.87
CA LEU A 470 -16.84 -22.19 -18.43
C LEU A 470 -17.89 -21.47 -17.58
N ILE A 471 -18.18 -20.21 -17.91
CA ILE A 471 -19.19 -19.41 -17.20
C ILE A 471 -20.57 -20.04 -17.31
N GLU A 472 -21.00 -20.44 -18.52
CA GLU A 472 -22.31 -21.05 -18.74
C GLU A 472 -22.46 -22.40 -18.01
N LYS A 473 -21.40 -23.20 -17.93
CA LYS A 473 -21.37 -24.43 -17.14
C LYS A 473 -21.63 -24.18 -15.67
N GLN A 474 -20.98 -23.14 -15.07
CA GLN A 474 -21.19 -22.80 -13.66
C GLN A 474 -22.57 -22.16 -13.42
N TYR A 475 -23.09 -21.40 -14.38
CA TYR A 475 -24.45 -20.84 -14.29
C TYR A 475 -25.52 -21.94 -14.27
N LYS A 476 -25.41 -22.96 -15.14
CA LYS A 476 -26.30 -24.13 -15.13
C LYS A 476 -26.22 -24.87 -13.80
N ARG A 477 -24.98 -25.09 -13.28
CA ARG A 477 -24.76 -25.72 -11.97
C ARG A 477 -25.45 -24.93 -10.84
N ALA A 478 -25.36 -23.61 -10.84
CA ALA A 478 -26.05 -22.76 -9.89
C ALA A 478 -27.58 -22.89 -9.98
N LEU A 479 -28.14 -22.87 -11.20
CA LEU A 479 -29.56 -23.09 -11.41
C LEU A 479 -30.03 -24.45 -10.87
N ASP A 480 -29.25 -25.51 -11.07
CA ASP A 480 -29.62 -26.86 -10.61
C ASP A 480 -29.58 -26.95 -9.06
N ILE A 481 -28.59 -26.33 -8.41
CA ILE A 481 -28.54 -26.23 -6.95
C ILE A 481 -29.78 -25.49 -6.42
N LEU A 482 -30.08 -24.34 -7.00
CA LEU A 482 -31.21 -23.52 -6.55
C LEU A 482 -32.56 -24.17 -6.81
N LYS A 483 -32.74 -24.92 -7.93
CA LYS A 483 -33.96 -25.71 -8.20
C LYS A 483 -34.17 -26.78 -7.14
N LYS A 484 -33.10 -27.47 -6.75
CA LYS A 484 -33.14 -28.52 -5.73
C LYS A 484 -33.52 -27.97 -4.35
N HIS A 485 -33.07 -26.76 -4.03
CA HIS A 485 -33.30 -26.10 -2.73
C HIS A 485 -34.26 -24.90 -2.84
N LYS A 486 -35.24 -24.98 -3.73
CA LYS A 486 -36.15 -23.86 -4.03
C LYS A 486 -37.01 -23.43 -2.82
N LYS A 487 -37.36 -24.37 -1.94
CA LYS A 487 -38.15 -24.07 -0.75
C LYS A 487 -37.34 -23.25 0.26
N GLU A 488 -36.15 -23.72 0.56
CA GLU A 488 -35.21 -23.08 1.48
C GLU A 488 -34.74 -21.72 0.96
N LEU A 489 -34.51 -21.58 -0.36
CA LEU A 489 -34.26 -20.31 -1.02
C LEU A 489 -35.41 -19.31 -0.81
N THR A 490 -36.64 -19.76 -0.94
CA THR A 490 -37.80 -18.89 -0.76
C THR A 490 -37.93 -18.45 0.71
N GLU A 491 -37.82 -19.40 1.65
CA GLU A 491 -37.86 -19.10 3.09
C GLU A 491 -36.77 -18.10 3.50
N LEU A 492 -35.55 -18.27 2.97
CA LEU A 492 -34.44 -17.38 3.22
C LEU A 492 -34.68 -15.97 2.66
N ALA A 493 -35.23 -15.86 1.45
CA ALA A 493 -35.55 -14.57 0.83
C ALA A 493 -36.66 -13.83 1.58
N GLU A 494 -37.70 -14.55 2.06
CA GLU A 494 -38.77 -13.99 2.86
C GLU A 494 -38.27 -13.52 4.22
N LEU A 495 -37.40 -14.29 4.87
CA LEU A 495 -36.74 -13.88 6.12
C LEU A 495 -35.87 -12.63 5.93
N LEU A 496 -35.16 -12.52 4.78
CA LEU A 496 -34.39 -11.32 4.44
C LEU A 496 -35.30 -10.09 4.23
N LEU A 497 -36.48 -10.27 3.66
CA LEU A 497 -37.44 -9.17 3.51
C LEU A 497 -37.96 -8.67 4.87
N GLU A 498 -38.09 -9.56 5.85
CA GLU A 498 -38.54 -9.26 7.20
C GLU A 498 -37.45 -8.64 8.07
N LYS A 499 -36.28 -9.31 8.15
CA LYS A 499 -35.21 -8.93 9.07
C LYS A 499 -34.18 -7.97 8.46
N GLU A 500 -34.11 -7.84 7.13
CA GLU A 500 -33.12 -7.10 6.33
C GLU A 500 -31.66 -7.56 6.49
N VAL A 501 -31.33 -8.19 7.60
CA VAL A 501 -30.01 -8.79 7.90
C VAL A 501 -30.24 -10.14 8.55
N ILE A 502 -29.56 -11.18 8.07
CA ILE A 502 -29.55 -12.53 8.63
C ILE A 502 -28.11 -13.00 8.85
N PHE A 503 -27.93 -13.90 9.82
CA PHE A 503 -26.63 -14.44 10.21
C PHE A 503 -26.55 -15.95 9.96
N SER A 504 -25.35 -16.52 10.16
CA SER A 504 -25.11 -17.97 9.97
C SER A 504 -26.08 -18.88 10.73
N ASP A 505 -26.52 -18.47 11.92
CA ASP A 505 -27.46 -19.24 12.75
C ASP A 505 -28.83 -19.37 12.10
N ASP A 506 -29.30 -18.32 11.41
CA ASP A 506 -30.55 -18.36 10.64
C ASP A 506 -30.44 -19.32 9.44
N LEU A 507 -29.26 -19.36 8.81
CA LEU A 507 -28.97 -20.30 7.71
C LEU A 507 -28.96 -21.75 8.21
N GLU A 508 -28.30 -22.01 9.34
CA GLU A 508 -28.28 -23.34 9.95
C GLU A 508 -29.69 -23.83 10.32
N ARG A 509 -30.56 -22.93 10.73
CA ARG A 509 -31.98 -23.24 11.01
C ARG A 509 -32.73 -23.66 9.73
N ILE A 510 -32.49 -22.98 8.58
CA ILE A 510 -33.21 -23.22 7.30
C ILE A 510 -32.65 -24.43 6.58
N PHE A 511 -31.33 -24.51 6.44
CA PHE A 511 -30.63 -25.52 5.64
C PHE A 511 -30.13 -26.72 6.44
N GLY A 512 -30.15 -26.66 7.79
CA GLY A 512 -29.43 -27.58 8.65
C GLY A 512 -27.93 -27.28 8.72
N LYS A 513 -27.17 -28.10 9.45
CA LYS A 513 -25.72 -27.93 9.53
C LYS A 513 -25.10 -28.00 8.14
N ARG A 514 -24.16 -27.11 7.88
CA ARG A 514 -23.43 -27.11 6.62
C ARG A 514 -22.78 -28.47 6.39
N PRO A 515 -22.98 -29.14 5.23
CA PRO A 515 -22.47 -30.49 4.99
C PRO A 515 -20.95 -30.61 5.02
N PHE A 516 -20.26 -29.51 4.78
CA PHE A 516 -18.80 -29.43 4.59
C PHE A 516 -18.18 -28.57 5.71
N VAL A 517 -18.25 -29.01 6.96
CA VAL A 517 -17.56 -28.31 8.07
C VAL A 517 -16.11 -28.71 8.05
N LYS A 518 -15.24 -27.78 7.63
CA LYS A 518 -13.81 -27.88 7.95
C LYS A 518 -13.61 -27.36 9.36
N GLU A 519 -12.86 -28.09 10.19
CA GLU A 519 -12.47 -27.61 11.51
C GLU A 519 -11.75 -26.27 11.36
N PRO A 520 -12.08 -25.24 12.18
CA PRO A 520 -11.33 -23.99 12.19
C PRO A 520 -9.86 -24.29 12.38
N LEU A 521 -8.99 -23.66 11.62
CA LEU A 521 -7.55 -23.70 11.86
C LEU A 521 -7.29 -23.23 13.31
N ALA A 522 -7.15 -24.19 14.21
CA ALA A 522 -6.80 -23.90 15.59
C ALA A 522 -5.43 -23.23 15.58
N ILE A 523 -5.37 -21.98 16.02
CA ILE A 523 -4.12 -21.29 16.29
C ILE A 523 -3.38 -22.18 17.30
N LYS A 524 -2.32 -22.86 16.84
CA LYS A 524 -1.45 -23.62 17.77
C LYS A 524 -0.91 -22.59 18.74
N LYS A 525 -1.43 -22.58 19.96
CA LYS A 525 -0.74 -21.96 21.09
C LYS A 525 0.57 -22.71 21.22
N GLU A 526 1.67 -22.11 20.78
CA GLU A 526 2.98 -22.57 21.19
C GLU A 526 3.01 -22.51 22.71
N ALA A 527 2.91 -23.69 23.31
CA ALA A 527 3.07 -23.84 24.73
C ALA A 527 4.48 -23.34 25.05
N GLU A 528 4.57 -22.26 25.81
CA GLU A 528 5.78 -21.84 26.50
C GLU A 528 6.28 -23.02 27.36
N THR A 529 7.07 -23.85 26.73
CA THR A 529 7.87 -24.84 27.46
C THR A 529 9.05 -24.07 28.05
N GLU A 530 8.83 -23.43 29.20
CA GLU A 530 9.92 -23.07 30.09
C GLU A 530 10.71 -24.35 30.41
N LYS A 531 11.78 -24.53 29.65
CA LYS A 531 12.83 -25.48 30.08
C LYS A 531 13.47 -24.88 31.32
N LYS A 532 12.98 -25.34 32.49
CA LYS A 532 13.69 -25.21 33.75
C LYS A 532 15.05 -25.90 33.59
N VAL A 533 16.07 -25.10 33.33
CA VAL A 533 17.46 -25.54 33.43
C VAL A 533 17.73 -25.82 34.89
N LYS A 534 17.83 -27.11 35.26
CA LYS A 534 18.33 -27.53 36.57
C LYS A 534 19.78 -27.07 36.70
N PRO A 535 20.19 -26.51 37.85
CA PRO A 535 21.58 -26.12 38.07
C PRO A 535 22.47 -27.37 38.16
N VAL A 536 23.49 -27.40 37.31
CA VAL A 536 24.55 -28.43 37.34
C VAL A 536 25.33 -28.27 38.61
N SER A 537 25.32 -29.33 39.47
CA SER A 537 26.10 -29.44 40.67
C SER A 537 27.60 -29.44 40.36
N LYS A 538 28.35 -28.55 41.01
CA LYS A 538 29.81 -28.53 41.00
C LYS A 538 30.35 -29.78 41.67
N THR A 539 30.86 -30.74 40.89
CA THR A 539 31.67 -31.86 41.39
C THR A 539 33.12 -31.41 41.48
N LYS A 540 33.62 -31.33 42.68
CA LYS A 540 35.04 -31.13 42.97
C LYS A 540 35.84 -32.34 42.51
N SER A 541 36.75 -32.21 41.53
CA SER A 541 37.79 -33.21 41.29
C SER A 541 39.01 -32.87 42.12
N LYS A 542 39.35 -33.79 43.01
CA LYS A 542 40.62 -33.84 43.77
C LYS A 542 41.77 -34.16 42.81
N ALA A 543 42.82 -33.37 42.90
CA ALA A 543 44.13 -33.69 42.39
C ALA A 543 44.70 -34.94 43.05
N LYS A 544 45.25 -35.85 42.26
CA LYS A 544 46.31 -36.75 42.67
C LYS A 544 47.46 -36.65 41.68
N SER A 545 48.54 -36.18 42.19
CA SER A 545 49.89 -36.29 41.65
C SER A 545 50.34 -37.78 41.70
N GLU A 546 50.86 -38.25 40.57
CA GLU A 546 51.86 -39.34 40.65
C GLU A 546 52.87 -39.22 39.51
N THR A 547 54.05 -39.35 39.91
CA THR A 547 55.40 -39.11 39.38
C THR A 547 55.84 -40.25 38.45
N GLN A 548 56.62 -39.86 37.43
CA GLN A 548 57.80 -40.58 36.85
C GLN A 548 57.65 -42.03 36.32
N LYS A 549 58.11 -42.26 35.10
CA LYS A 549 59.47 -42.68 34.73
C LYS A 549 59.55 -43.08 33.24
N ASP A 550 60.58 -42.53 32.61
CA ASP A 550 61.54 -43.09 31.67
C ASP A 550 61.21 -44.26 30.71
N VAL A 551 61.60 -44.11 29.52
CA VAL A 551 62.62 -44.85 28.73
C VAL A 551 62.24 -44.89 27.23
N ASN A 552 63.23 -44.42 26.49
CA ASN A 552 63.63 -44.53 25.05
C ASN A 552 62.87 -43.69 24.04
#